data_8d2294296fb1a2a925b0382b69cac3b9
#
_entry.id   8d2294296fb1a2a925b0382b69cac3b9
#
_cell.length_a   1.000
_cell.length_b   1.000
_cell.length_c   1.000
_cell.angle_alpha   90.00
_cell.angle_beta   90.00
_cell.angle_gamma   90.00
#
_symmetry.space_group_name_H-M   'P 1'
#
loop_
_entity.id
_entity.type
_entity.pdbx_description
1 polymer ?
#
loop_
_entity_poly.entity_id
_entity_poly.type
_entity_poly.pdbx_seq_one_letter_code
_entity_poly.pdbx_strand_id
1 'polypeptide(L)'
;ITVNDFPSNDLQFDAPIVDHQQLEKILATPQTFDTSAMINGDELAYVLFTSGTTGSPKGVEVSHDNFMTFVDWMLSDEFKIKEHANFLGQPPYSFDLSNMYWLPALLPGGTIKALPHEVVENFGQMFTALPNLDLEVFVGTPSFADMLMLSPAFNQQKMPSLKTFLFCGEELTVKTAKGLHQRFPDAKIFNTYGPTETTVAVSEIEITPEIIENNDRLPVGYAKPGVKLSIWNGDQEITTPGEQGEIVISGNSVARGYMNNPEKTAKSFFKIDGVPAYRTGDAGTLDSDGLLHHKGRMDFQIKLHGYRIELDEVRASLEKSPLIKQAVAVPKYNKDGKVTHLIAYVIPNESTEDTAGLTKQIRESLDGLIMPYMMPTQFVYRES
;
A
#
# COMPACT_ATOMS: atom_id res chain seq x y z
N ILE A 1 -4.89 -15.97 16.80
CA ILE A 1 -3.58 -16.62 16.92
C ILE A 1 -2.59 -15.58 17.40
N THR A 2 -1.84 -15.89 18.45
CA THR A 2 -0.78 -15.01 18.98
C THR A 2 0.59 -15.65 18.79
N VAL A 3 1.60 -14.82 18.63
CA VAL A 3 3.01 -15.23 18.66
C VAL A 3 3.55 -15.19 20.10
N ASN A 4 4.76 -15.70 20.33
CA ASN A 4 5.45 -15.56 21.61
C ASN A 4 5.52 -14.07 22.02
N ASP A 5 5.38 -13.82 23.31
CA ASP A 5 5.47 -12.48 23.92
C ASP A 5 4.31 -11.50 23.58
N PHE A 6 3.20 -12.02 23.08
CA PHE A 6 2.01 -11.17 22.86
C PHE A 6 1.44 -10.74 24.24
N PRO A 7 1.27 -9.42 24.49
CA PRO A 7 0.76 -8.89 25.75
C PRO A 7 -0.76 -9.11 25.88
N SER A 8 -1.17 -10.38 26.13
CA SER A 8 -2.57 -10.75 26.20
C SER A 8 -3.32 -10.12 27.39
N ASN A 9 -2.58 -9.62 28.39
CA ASN A 9 -3.18 -9.05 29.59
C ASN A 9 -3.71 -7.63 29.43
N ASP A 10 -3.27 -6.90 28.39
CA ASP A 10 -3.62 -5.49 28.17
C ASP A 10 -4.76 -5.30 27.18
N LEU A 11 -5.18 -6.37 26.52
CA LEU A 11 -6.22 -6.33 25.50
C LEU A 11 -7.42 -7.19 25.93
N GLN A 12 -8.60 -6.58 26.04
CA GLN A 12 -9.85 -7.31 26.23
C GLN A 12 -10.39 -7.77 24.87
N PHE A 13 -10.32 -9.10 24.66
CA PHE A 13 -10.94 -9.74 23.50
C PHE A 13 -12.09 -10.62 23.94
N ASP A 14 -13.23 -10.49 23.27
CA ASP A 14 -14.36 -11.42 23.41
C ASP A 14 -14.21 -12.69 22.55
N ALA A 15 -13.04 -12.87 21.91
CA ALA A 15 -12.74 -14.00 21.05
C ALA A 15 -11.69 -14.94 21.67
N PRO A 16 -11.74 -16.25 21.38
CA PRO A 16 -10.74 -17.20 21.84
C PRO A 16 -9.34 -16.83 21.33
N ILE A 17 -8.36 -16.81 22.23
CA ILE A 17 -6.96 -16.59 21.88
C ILE A 17 -6.29 -17.96 21.71
N VAL A 18 -5.67 -18.20 20.55
CA VAL A 18 -4.84 -19.38 20.31
C VAL A 18 -3.38 -18.95 20.48
N ASP A 19 -2.78 -19.37 21.58
CA ASP A 19 -1.36 -19.11 21.86
C ASP A 19 -0.44 -20.06 21.05
N HIS A 20 0.87 -19.82 21.15
CA HIS A 20 1.86 -20.58 20.39
C HIS A 20 1.82 -22.09 20.71
N GLN A 21 1.65 -22.48 21.97
CA GLN A 21 1.60 -23.89 22.38
C GLN A 21 0.33 -24.59 21.88
N GLN A 22 -0.80 -23.88 21.89
CA GLN A 22 -2.06 -24.36 21.34
C GLN A 22 -1.96 -24.50 19.81
N LEU A 23 -1.31 -23.54 19.14
CA LEU A 23 -1.08 -23.60 17.69
C LEU A 23 -0.21 -24.83 17.33
N GLU A 24 0.89 -25.08 18.05
CA GLU A 24 1.73 -26.25 17.82
C GLU A 24 0.95 -27.56 17.97
N LYS A 25 0.07 -27.66 18.97
CA LYS A 25 -0.80 -28.84 19.17
C LYS A 25 -1.80 -29.01 18.02
N ILE A 26 -2.39 -27.91 17.54
CA ILE A 26 -3.32 -27.92 16.40
C ILE A 26 -2.58 -28.39 15.16
N LEU A 27 -1.39 -27.87 14.86
CA LEU A 27 -0.59 -28.22 13.70
C LEU A 27 -0.08 -29.67 13.74
N ALA A 28 0.20 -30.20 14.93
CA ALA A 28 0.62 -31.58 15.12
C ALA A 28 -0.53 -32.61 14.98
N THR A 29 -1.78 -32.17 15.00
CA THR A 29 -2.94 -33.05 14.93
C THR A 29 -3.52 -33.02 13.50
N PRO A 30 -3.69 -34.19 12.82
CA PRO A 30 -4.36 -34.23 11.54
C PRO A 30 -5.76 -33.59 11.63
N GLN A 31 -5.99 -32.57 10.83
CA GLN A 31 -7.25 -31.85 10.79
C GLN A 31 -8.06 -32.30 9.57
N THR A 32 -9.37 -32.49 9.75
CA THR A 32 -10.31 -32.57 8.62
C THR A 32 -10.73 -31.15 8.28
N PHE A 33 -10.68 -30.82 6.99
CA PHE A 33 -11.12 -29.53 6.51
C PHE A 33 -12.65 -29.45 6.54
N ASP A 34 -13.19 -28.50 7.31
CA ASP A 34 -14.63 -28.25 7.37
C ASP A 34 -15.05 -27.25 6.28
N THR A 35 -15.60 -27.78 5.19
CA THR A 35 -16.07 -26.95 4.07
C THR A 35 -17.33 -26.14 4.39
N SER A 36 -18.03 -26.43 5.49
CA SER A 36 -19.23 -25.67 5.88
C SER A 36 -18.90 -24.27 6.39
N ALA A 37 -17.64 -24.03 6.80
CA ALA A 37 -17.14 -22.73 7.27
C ALA A 37 -16.47 -21.90 6.15
N MET A 38 -16.50 -22.37 4.89
CA MET A 38 -15.93 -21.60 3.78
C MET A 38 -16.78 -20.38 3.45
N ILE A 39 -16.11 -19.22 3.36
CA ILE A 39 -16.74 -18.02 2.83
C ILE A 39 -16.78 -18.07 1.30
N ASN A 40 -17.78 -17.44 0.70
CA ASN A 40 -17.95 -17.38 -0.77
C ASN A 40 -18.78 -16.15 -1.17
N GLY A 41 -18.78 -15.85 -2.45
CA GLY A 41 -19.62 -14.79 -3.01
C GLY A 41 -19.34 -13.42 -2.38
N ASP A 42 -20.39 -12.74 -1.98
CA ASP A 42 -20.32 -11.41 -1.35
C ASP A 42 -20.03 -11.47 0.16
N GLU A 43 -19.74 -12.64 0.75
CA GLU A 43 -19.34 -12.72 2.15
C GLU A 43 -18.01 -12.00 2.39
N LEU A 44 -17.83 -11.44 3.58
CA LEU A 44 -16.65 -10.64 3.94
C LEU A 44 -15.40 -11.52 4.01
N ALA A 45 -14.41 -11.22 3.19
CA ALA A 45 -13.10 -11.88 3.23
C ALA A 45 -12.18 -11.23 4.26
N TYR A 46 -12.06 -9.90 4.22
CA TYR A 46 -11.25 -9.15 5.19
C TYR A 46 -11.69 -7.69 5.32
N VAL A 47 -11.24 -7.06 6.38
CA VAL A 47 -11.30 -5.61 6.58
C VAL A 47 -9.89 -5.07 6.75
N LEU A 48 -9.50 -4.10 5.94
CA LEU A 48 -8.24 -3.37 6.10
C LEU A 48 -8.51 -1.91 6.42
N PHE A 49 -7.78 -1.42 7.43
CA PHE A 49 -7.91 -0.04 7.87
C PHE A 49 -6.95 0.86 7.09
N THR A 50 -7.50 1.94 6.55
CA THR A 50 -6.75 3.01 5.89
C THR A 50 -6.90 4.30 6.68
N SER A 51 -5.96 5.24 6.51
CA SER A 51 -6.04 6.57 7.10
C SER A 51 -7.34 7.28 6.72
N GLY A 52 -7.87 8.09 7.61
CA GLY A 52 -9.14 8.79 7.42
C GLY A 52 -9.04 10.29 7.63
N THR A 53 -9.63 11.09 6.74
CA THR A 53 -9.65 12.57 6.76
C THR A 53 -10.17 13.19 8.06
N THR A 54 -10.90 12.40 8.89
CA THR A 54 -11.47 12.85 10.17
C THR A 54 -10.64 12.43 11.38
N GLY A 55 -9.42 11.92 11.19
CA GLY A 55 -8.55 11.46 12.29
C GLY A 55 -8.91 10.08 12.86
N SER A 56 -9.85 9.36 12.24
CA SER A 56 -10.17 7.97 12.59
C SER A 56 -9.98 7.09 11.37
N PRO A 57 -9.26 5.95 11.48
CA PRO A 57 -9.07 5.00 10.39
C PRO A 57 -10.39 4.49 9.83
N LYS A 58 -10.41 4.20 8.52
CA LYS A 58 -11.56 3.64 7.80
C LYS A 58 -11.30 2.17 7.51
N GLY A 59 -12.15 1.27 7.99
CA GLY A 59 -12.10 -0.16 7.63
C GLY A 59 -12.77 -0.40 6.28
N VAL A 60 -12.01 -0.79 5.27
CA VAL A 60 -12.52 -1.15 3.94
C VAL A 60 -12.97 -2.60 3.96
N GLU A 61 -14.25 -2.86 3.66
CA GLU A 61 -14.84 -4.19 3.63
C GLU A 61 -14.67 -4.82 2.24
N VAL A 62 -13.81 -5.83 2.13
CA VAL A 62 -13.55 -6.56 0.90
C VAL A 62 -14.23 -7.92 0.94
N SER A 63 -15.08 -8.22 -0.06
CA SER A 63 -15.77 -9.50 -0.16
C SER A 63 -14.84 -10.59 -0.71
N HIS A 64 -15.26 -11.86 -0.54
CA HIS A 64 -14.56 -13.00 -1.11
C HIS A 64 -14.45 -12.88 -2.65
N ASP A 65 -15.53 -12.51 -3.33
CA ASP A 65 -15.51 -12.34 -4.79
C ASP A 65 -14.58 -11.22 -5.23
N ASN A 66 -14.58 -10.07 -4.54
CA ASN A 66 -13.61 -9.00 -4.83
C ASN A 66 -12.18 -9.54 -4.73
N PHE A 67 -11.88 -10.26 -3.64
CA PHE A 67 -10.54 -10.76 -3.38
C PHE A 67 -10.13 -11.84 -4.38
N MET A 68 -11.01 -12.79 -4.68
CA MET A 68 -10.69 -13.86 -5.62
C MET A 68 -10.51 -13.36 -7.05
N THR A 69 -11.27 -12.37 -7.50
CA THR A 69 -11.02 -11.75 -8.82
C THR A 69 -9.65 -11.06 -8.92
N PHE A 70 -9.14 -10.56 -7.81
CA PHE A 70 -7.77 -10.02 -7.75
C PHE A 70 -6.74 -11.16 -7.77
N VAL A 71 -6.93 -12.21 -6.99
CA VAL A 71 -6.02 -13.37 -6.92
C VAL A 71 -5.94 -14.09 -8.27
N ASP A 72 -7.08 -14.34 -8.91
CA ASP A 72 -7.14 -14.97 -10.22
C ASP A 72 -6.39 -14.15 -11.29
N TRP A 73 -6.51 -12.83 -11.23
CA TRP A 73 -5.75 -11.94 -12.10
C TRP A 73 -4.24 -12.01 -11.83
N MET A 74 -3.82 -12.01 -10.56
CA MET A 74 -2.40 -12.18 -10.19
C MET A 74 -1.80 -13.52 -10.66
N LEU A 75 -2.63 -14.55 -10.78
CA LEU A 75 -2.23 -15.88 -11.25
C LEU A 75 -2.35 -16.04 -12.77
N SER A 76 -2.84 -15.01 -13.47
CA SER A 76 -2.95 -15.02 -14.94
C SER A 76 -1.58 -14.95 -15.63
N ASP A 77 -1.59 -15.23 -16.92
CA ASP A 77 -0.37 -15.16 -17.75
C ASP A 77 0.19 -13.74 -17.91
N GLU A 78 -0.53 -12.70 -17.48
CA GLU A 78 -0.10 -11.29 -17.57
C GLU A 78 1.21 -11.06 -16.81
N PHE A 79 1.29 -11.56 -15.56
CA PHE A 79 2.45 -11.35 -14.69
C PHE A 79 3.61 -12.33 -14.92
N LYS A 80 3.41 -13.36 -15.75
CA LYS A 80 4.45 -14.37 -16.06
C LYS A 80 5.06 -15.04 -14.82
N ILE A 81 4.27 -15.22 -13.76
CA ILE A 81 4.69 -15.89 -12.53
C ILE A 81 4.63 -17.40 -12.74
N LYS A 82 5.69 -18.10 -12.38
CA LYS A 82 5.76 -19.55 -12.46
C LYS A 82 5.03 -20.21 -11.28
N GLU A 83 4.53 -21.42 -11.49
CA GLU A 83 4.16 -22.29 -10.38
C GLU A 83 5.36 -22.53 -9.46
N HIS A 84 5.08 -22.72 -8.17
CA HIS A 84 6.08 -22.97 -7.12
C HIS A 84 7.13 -21.84 -6.94
N ALA A 85 6.83 -20.62 -7.37
CA ALA A 85 7.76 -19.50 -7.27
C ALA A 85 8.03 -19.07 -5.81
N ASN A 86 9.25 -18.57 -5.57
CA ASN A 86 9.67 -18.00 -4.30
C ASN A 86 9.39 -16.48 -4.25
N PHE A 87 8.46 -16.07 -3.43
CA PHE A 87 8.07 -14.66 -3.25
C PHE A 87 8.74 -14.03 -2.05
N LEU A 88 9.13 -12.76 -2.17
CA LEU A 88 9.51 -11.97 -1.01
C LEU A 88 8.26 -11.58 -0.21
N GLY A 89 8.18 -12.00 1.03
CA GLY A 89 7.14 -11.61 1.98
C GLY A 89 7.59 -10.44 2.87
N GLN A 90 7.62 -9.21 2.32
CA GLN A 90 8.06 -8.02 3.05
C GLN A 90 6.92 -7.08 3.46
N PRO A 91 5.95 -6.76 2.59
CA PRO A 91 4.82 -5.93 3.01
C PRO A 91 4.05 -6.56 4.19
N PRO A 92 3.76 -5.79 5.26
CA PRO A 92 3.05 -6.34 6.41
C PRO A 92 1.60 -6.70 6.05
N TYR A 93 1.03 -7.70 6.70
CA TYR A 93 -0.35 -8.15 6.44
C TYR A 93 -1.43 -7.09 6.74
N SER A 94 -1.11 -6.07 7.54
CA SER A 94 -1.97 -4.91 7.77
C SER A 94 -2.03 -3.93 6.59
N PHE A 95 -1.27 -4.20 5.53
CA PHE A 95 -1.21 -3.42 4.31
C PHE A 95 -1.61 -4.30 3.11
N ASP A 96 -2.55 -3.83 2.28
CA ASP A 96 -3.16 -4.63 1.21
C ASP A 96 -2.16 -5.10 0.13
N LEU A 97 -1.03 -4.42 -0.01
CA LEU A 97 0.08 -4.85 -0.86
C LEU A 97 0.56 -6.27 -0.53
N SER A 98 0.37 -6.72 0.71
CA SER A 98 0.67 -8.11 1.12
C SER A 98 -0.14 -9.14 0.31
N ASN A 99 -1.34 -8.79 -0.12
CA ASN A 99 -2.20 -9.66 -0.92
C ASN A 99 -1.60 -9.97 -2.31
N MET A 100 -0.62 -9.19 -2.77
CA MET A 100 0.10 -9.45 -4.01
C MET A 100 1.12 -10.60 -3.89
N TYR A 101 1.45 -11.04 -2.67
CA TYR A 101 2.41 -12.14 -2.52
C TYR A 101 1.84 -13.37 -1.83
N TRP A 102 1.03 -13.26 -0.75
CA TRP A 102 0.79 -14.43 0.08
C TRP A 102 -0.12 -15.48 -0.57
N LEU A 103 -1.30 -15.13 -1.13
CA LEU A 103 -2.12 -16.10 -1.86
C LEU A 103 -1.53 -16.45 -3.24
N PRO A 104 -1.06 -15.47 -4.05
CA PRO A 104 -0.40 -15.78 -5.32
C PRO A 104 0.82 -16.71 -5.19
N ALA A 105 1.52 -16.69 -4.04
CA ALA A 105 2.58 -17.65 -3.76
C ALA A 105 2.03 -19.03 -3.38
N LEU A 106 1.08 -19.08 -2.43
CA LEU A 106 0.69 -20.34 -1.79
C LEU A 106 -0.25 -21.19 -2.65
N LEU A 107 -1.17 -20.60 -3.41
CA LEU A 107 -2.14 -21.34 -4.23
C LEU A 107 -1.47 -22.23 -5.31
N PRO A 108 -0.47 -21.74 -6.07
CA PRO A 108 0.27 -22.59 -7.00
C PRO A 108 1.42 -23.38 -6.36
N GLY A 109 1.42 -23.53 -5.02
CA GLY A 109 2.42 -24.33 -4.30
C GLY A 109 3.79 -23.68 -4.14
N GLY A 110 3.89 -22.37 -4.27
CA GLY A 110 5.13 -21.62 -4.08
C GLY A 110 5.50 -21.39 -2.61
N THR A 111 6.49 -20.54 -2.39
CA THR A 111 7.06 -20.30 -1.06
C THR A 111 7.11 -18.80 -0.75
N ILE A 112 6.71 -18.42 0.46
CA ILE A 112 6.93 -17.07 0.98
C ILE A 112 8.25 -17.04 1.73
N LYS A 113 9.18 -16.22 1.27
CA LYS A 113 10.47 -15.94 1.90
C LYS A 113 10.32 -14.68 2.74
N ALA A 114 9.92 -14.86 4.00
CA ALA A 114 9.76 -13.74 4.92
C ALA A 114 11.12 -13.30 5.47
N LEU A 115 11.28 -11.99 5.65
CA LEU A 115 12.39 -11.40 6.40
C LEU A 115 11.91 -11.13 7.83
N PRO A 116 12.65 -11.59 8.86
CA PRO A 116 12.37 -11.20 10.24
C PRO A 116 12.40 -9.69 10.43
N HIS A 117 11.59 -9.17 11.34
CA HIS A 117 11.45 -7.72 11.58
C HIS A 117 12.83 -7.08 11.91
N GLU A 118 13.61 -7.72 12.75
CA GLU A 118 14.94 -7.25 13.17
C GLU A 118 15.92 -7.17 11.98
N VAL A 119 15.71 -8.04 10.97
CA VAL A 119 16.52 -8.01 9.73
C VAL A 119 16.10 -6.85 8.85
N VAL A 120 14.80 -6.56 8.75
CA VAL A 120 14.26 -5.44 7.95
C VAL A 120 14.69 -4.10 8.54
N GLU A 121 14.73 -3.96 9.86
CA GLU A 121 15.18 -2.75 10.54
C GLU A 121 16.69 -2.52 10.45
N ASN A 122 17.46 -3.57 10.18
CA ASN A 122 18.92 -3.50 10.01
C ASN A 122 19.30 -3.66 8.53
N PHE A 123 19.52 -2.56 7.85
CA PHE A 123 19.86 -2.56 6.41
C PHE A 123 21.09 -3.43 6.06
N GLY A 124 22.11 -3.46 6.91
CA GLY A 124 23.29 -4.30 6.69
C GLY A 124 22.95 -5.78 6.71
N GLN A 125 22.14 -6.23 7.67
CA GLN A 125 21.66 -7.61 7.74
C GLN A 125 20.72 -7.94 6.57
N MET A 126 19.82 -7.05 6.24
CA MET A 126 18.89 -7.23 5.10
C MET A 126 19.64 -7.36 3.77
N PHE A 127 20.62 -6.50 3.49
CA PHE A 127 21.44 -6.57 2.28
C PHE A 127 22.25 -7.87 2.18
N THR A 128 22.59 -8.46 3.33
CA THR A 128 23.30 -9.75 3.37
C THR A 128 22.35 -10.93 3.23
N ALA A 129 21.13 -10.84 3.77
CA ALA A 129 20.15 -11.92 3.77
C ALA A 129 19.49 -12.11 2.41
N LEU A 130 19.07 -11.01 1.75
CA LEU A 130 18.29 -11.04 0.51
C LEU A 130 18.90 -11.92 -0.61
N PRO A 131 20.19 -11.83 -0.95
CA PRO A 131 20.77 -12.66 -1.99
C PRO A 131 20.74 -14.17 -1.71
N ASN A 132 20.51 -14.57 -0.46
CA ASN A 132 20.49 -15.97 -0.04
C ASN A 132 19.08 -16.57 0.02
N LEU A 133 18.04 -15.79 -0.31
CA LEU A 133 16.64 -16.25 -0.23
C LEU A 133 16.17 -16.99 -1.48
N ASP A 134 16.96 -17.01 -2.56
CA ASP A 134 16.57 -17.59 -3.85
C ASP A 134 15.20 -17.07 -4.34
N LEU A 135 15.06 -15.75 -4.33
CA LEU A 135 13.83 -15.07 -4.71
C LEU A 135 13.61 -15.14 -6.23
N GLU A 136 12.35 -15.36 -6.64
CA GLU A 136 11.92 -15.29 -8.03
C GLU A 136 10.99 -14.11 -8.30
N VAL A 137 10.16 -13.74 -7.29
CA VAL A 137 9.21 -12.64 -7.36
C VAL A 137 9.44 -11.67 -6.21
N PHE A 138 9.62 -10.41 -6.57
CA PHE A 138 9.69 -9.28 -5.65
C PHE A 138 8.33 -8.58 -5.65
N VAL A 139 7.71 -8.43 -4.48
CA VAL A 139 6.54 -7.58 -4.26
C VAL A 139 6.92 -6.48 -3.28
N GLY A 140 6.68 -5.23 -3.65
CA GLY A 140 7.03 -4.13 -2.76
C GLY A 140 6.72 -2.75 -3.33
N THR A 141 7.04 -1.72 -2.54
CA THR A 141 6.95 -0.34 -3.00
C THR A 141 8.21 0.07 -3.77
N PRO A 142 8.10 1.02 -4.71
CA PRO A 142 9.26 1.59 -5.38
C PRO A 142 10.33 2.16 -4.44
N SER A 143 9.94 2.77 -3.33
CA SER A 143 10.91 3.28 -2.35
C SER A 143 11.67 2.18 -1.62
N PHE A 144 11.06 1.01 -1.39
CA PHE A 144 11.77 -0.15 -0.87
C PHE A 144 12.81 -0.66 -1.86
N ALA A 145 12.50 -0.73 -3.15
CA ALA A 145 13.47 -1.09 -4.18
C ALA A 145 14.60 -0.04 -4.32
N ASP A 146 14.29 1.26 -4.25
CA ASP A 146 15.31 2.33 -4.24
C ASP A 146 16.30 2.14 -3.10
N MET A 147 15.82 1.78 -1.90
CA MET A 147 16.65 1.49 -0.74
C MET A 147 17.52 0.24 -0.97
N LEU A 148 16.96 -0.84 -1.52
CA LEU A 148 17.72 -2.05 -1.83
C LEU A 148 18.80 -1.80 -2.88
N MET A 149 18.56 -0.90 -3.83
CA MET A 149 19.55 -0.50 -4.83
C MET A 149 20.75 0.27 -4.25
N LEU A 150 20.73 0.68 -2.98
CA LEU A 150 21.93 1.17 -2.30
C LEU A 150 22.96 0.06 -2.09
N SER A 151 22.52 -1.20 -2.03
CA SER A 151 23.41 -2.36 -1.98
C SER A 151 23.93 -2.74 -3.36
N PRO A 152 25.25 -2.87 -3.54
CA PRO A 152 25.82 -3.41 -4.77
C PRO A 152 25.48 -4.89 -4.99
N ALA A 153 25.06 -5.62 -3.96
CA ALA A 153 24.65 -7.03 -4.06
C ALA A 153 23.22 -7.21 -4.60
N PHE A 154 22.41 -6.15 -4.66
CA PHE A 154 21.06 -6.20 -5.24
C PHE A 154 21.16 -6.09 -6.77
N ASN A 155 21.46 -7.19 -7.41
CA ASN A 155 21.63 -7.31 -8.86
C ASN A 155 21.45 -8.76 -9.34
N GLN A 156 21.24 -8.94 -10.63
CA GLN A 156 20.99 -10.25 -11.24
C GLN A 156 22.14 -11.25 -11.08
N GLN A 157 23.40 -10.81 -10.98
CA GLN A 157 24.52 -11.72 -10.77
C GLN A 157 24.47 -12.40 -9.40
N LYS A 158 24.00 -11.69 -8.38
CA LYS A 158 23.83 -12.20 -7.00
C LYS A 158 22.49 -12.85 -6.75
N MET A 159 21.48 -12.48 -7.52
CA MET A 159 20.08 -12.95 -7.40
C MET A 159 19.57 -13.40 -8.77
N PRO A 160 20.15 -14.47 -9.36
CA PRO A 160 19.85 -14.86 -10.74
C PRO A 160 18.42 -15.38 -10.96
N SER A 161 17.79 -15.87 -9.89
CA SER A 161 16.41 -16.39 -9.91
C SER A 161 15.38 -15.28 -9.93
N LEU A 162 15.70 -14.04 -9.50
CA LEU A 162 14.74 -12.92 -9.43
C LEU A 162 14.42 -12.42 -10.84
N LYS A 163 13.19 -12.71 -11.29
CA LYS A 163 12.72 -12.44 -12.65
C LYS A 163 11.50 -11.55 -12.74
N THR A 164 10.80 -11.31 -11.64
CA THR A 164 9.58 -10.50 -11.65
C THR A 164 9.59 -9.50 -10.50
N PHE A 165 9.35 -8.24 -10.83
CA PHE A 165 9.12 -7.16 -9.87
C PHE A 165 7.69 -6.66 -10.01
N LEU A 166 6.94 -6.65 -8.91
CA LEU A 166 5.57 -6.17 -8.82
C LEU A 166 5.54 -4.95 -7.89
N PHE A 167 5.22 -3.80 -8.45
CA PHE A 167 5.15 -2.53 -7.74
C PHE A 167 3.73 -2.01 -7.62
N CYS A 168 3.34 -1.65 -6.42
CA CYS A 168 2.11 -0.92 -6.12
C CYS A 168 2.33 0.02 -4.92
N GLY A 169 1.36 0.89 -4.65
CA GLY A 169 1.32 1.70 -3.44
C GLY A 169 2.03 3.04 -3.53
N GLU A 170 2.99 3.22 -4.44
CA GLU A 170 3.69 4.48 -4.69
C GLU A 170 3.94 4.69 -6.18
N GLU A 171 4.40 5.89 -6.56
CA GLU A 171 4.83 6.16 -7.92
C GLU A 171 6.14 5.44 -8.24
N LEU A 172 6.11 4.56 -9.23
CA LEU A 172 7.33 3.99 -9.82
C LEU A 172 7.95 5.05 -10.75
N THR A 173 9.11 5.60 -10.36
CA THR A 173 9.75 6.64 -11.16
C THR A 173 10.56 6.03 -12.32
N VAL A 174 10.73 6.82 -13.37
CA VAL A 174 11.65 6.49 -14.50
C VAL A 174 13.05 6.13 -13.98
N LYS A 175 13.55 6.86 -12.98
CA LYS A 175 14.87 6.61 -12.37
C LYS A 175 14.93 5.24 -11.70
N THR A 176 13.93 4.89 -10.89
CA THR A 176 13.84 3.59 -10.21
C THR A 176 13.79 2.45 -11.25
N ALA A 177 12.93 2.57 -12.26
CA ALA A 177 12.78 1.56 -13.30
C ALA A 177 14.08 1.38 -14.13
N LYS A 178 14.74 2.48 -14.53
CA LYS A 178 16.07 2.42 -15.19
C LYS A 178 17.11 1.72 -14.33
N GLY A 179 17.16 2.05 -13.04
CA GLY A 179 18.10 1.42 -12.11
C GLY A 179 17.88 -0.08 -11.96
N LEU A 180 16.61 -0.52 -11.94
CA LEU A 180 16.26 -1.94 -11.88
C LEU A 180 16.62 -2.67 -13.17
N HIS A 181 16.29 -2.14 -14.35
CA HIS A 181 16.68 -2.75 -15.63
C HIS A 181 18.20 -2.89 -15.80
N GLN A 182 18.97 -1.90 -15.31
CA GLN A 182 20.43 -1.99 -15.34
C GLN A 182 20.98 -3.11 -14.45
N ARG A 183 20.32 -3.39 -13.31
CA ARG A 183 20.73 -4.38 -12.33
C ARG A 183 20.17 -5.78 -12.61
N PHE A 184 19.00 -5.85 -13.19
CA PHE A 184 18.24 -7.06 -13.50
C PHE A 184 17.74 -7.02 -14.95
N PRO A 185 18.65 -7.10 -15.96
CA PRO A 185 18.28 -6.93 -17.37
C PRO A 185 17.31 -8.00 -17.90
N ASP A 186 17.26 -9.18 -17.26
CA ASP A 186 16.36 -10.27 -17.66
C ASP A 186 15.04 -10.28 -16.87
N ALA A 187 14.85 -9.36 -15.92
CA ALA A 187 13.66 -9.33 -15.10
C ALA A 187 12.59 -8.44 -15.71
N LYS A 188 11.33 -8.80 -15.50
CA LYS A 188 10.16 -8.01 -15.84
C LYS A 188 9.78 -7.10 -14.67
N ILE A 189 9.41 -5.89 -14.98
CA ILE A 189 9.00 -4.88 -14.01
C ILE A 189 7.56 -4.51 -14.32
N PHE A 190 6.64 -4.78 -13.39
CA PHE A 190 5.24 -4.42 -13.51
C PHE A 190 4.91 -3.23 -12.59
N ASN A 191 4.31 -2.21 -13.16
CA ASN A 191 3.72 -1.09 -12.42
C ASN A 191 2.22 -1.32 -12.32
N THR A 192 1.69 -1.37 -11.12
CA THR A 192 0.27 -1.59 -10.86
C THR A 192 -0.33 -0.42 -10.10
N TYR A 193 -1.63 -0.21 -10.25
CA TYR A 193 -2.36 0.85 -9.57
C TYR A 193 -3.70 0.36 -9.07
N GLY A 194 -4.06 0.81 -7.88
CA GLY A 194 -5.37 0.67 -7.26
C GLY A 194 -5.37 1.17 -5.82
N PRO A 195 -6.48 1.71 -5.33
CA PRO A 195 -6.70 1.94 -3.91
C PRO A 195 -7.24 0.68 -3.22
N THR A 196 -7.11 0.59 -1.91
CA THR A 196 -7.65 -0.50 -1.07
C THR A 196 -9.15 -0.69 -1.28
N GLU A 197 -9.87 0.38 -1.53
CA GLU A 197 -11.31 0.41 -1.82
C GLU A 197 -11.70 -0.29 -3.13
N THR A 198 -10.72 -0.64 -3.95
CA THR A 198 -10.92 -1.43 -5.18
C THR A 198 -10.07 -2.70 -5.23
N THR A 199 -9.76 -3.23 -4.05
CA THR A 199 -9.07 -4.52 -3.84
C THR A 199 -7.67 -4.52 -4.42
N VAL A 200 -6.75 -3.85 -3.73
CA VAL A 200 -5.29 -3.82 -3.96
C VAL A 200 -4.88 -3.09 -5.24
N ALA A 201 -5.16 -3.65 -6.41
CA ALA A 201 -4.80 -3.11 -7.71
C ALA A 201 -5.82 -3.50 -8.79
N VAL A 202 -6.01 -2.61 -9.75
CA VAL A 202 -6.99 -2.74 -10.83
C VAL A 202 -6.40 -2.51 -12.22
N SER A 203 -5.15 -2.09 -12.30
CA SER A 203 -4.44 -1.94 -13.57
C SER A 203 -2.99 -2.37 -13.44
N GLU A 204 -2.39 -2.75 -14.57
CA GLU A 204 -0.98 -3.09 -14.68
C GLU A 204 -0.40 -2.72 -16.04
N ILE A 205 0.93 -2.59 -16.07
CA ILE A 205 1.72 -2.50 -17.29
C ILE A 205 3.14 -3.02 -17.03
N GLU A 206 3.68 -3.83 -17.95
CA GLU A 206 5.09 -4.18 -17.98
C GLU A 206 5.91 -2.95 -18.41
N ILE A 207 6.78 -2.46 -17.53
CA ILE A 207 7.63 -1.30 -17.79
C ILE A 207 8.85 -1.74 -18.59
N THR A 208 8.78 -1.58 -19.90
CA THR A 208 9.88 -1.88 -20.84
C THR A 208 10.85 -0.70 -20.97
N PRO A 209 12.07 -0.90 -21.49
CA PRO A 209 12.97 0.19 -21.83
C PRO A 209 12.33 1.25 -22.75
N GLU A 210 11.50 0.82 -23.70
CA GLU A 210 10.78 1.72 -24.61
C GLU A 210 9.79 2.64 -23.87
N ILE A 211 9.03 2.09 -22.92
CA ILE A 211 8.11 2.88 -22.07
C ILE A 211 8.90 3.89 -21.24
N ILE A 212 10.06 3.48 -20.71
CA ILE A 212 10.92 4.35 -19.93
C ILE A 212 11.48 5.51 -20.76
N GLU A 213 11.83 5.28 -22.01
CA GLU A 213 12.41 6.29 -22.90
C GLU A 213 11.37 7.32 -23.37
N ASN A 214 10.11 6.89 -23.53
CA ASN A 214 9.03 7.71 -24.09
C ASN A 214 8.19 8.44 -23.04
N ASN A 215 8.45 8.25 -21.73
CA ASN A 215 7.65 8.84 -20.67
C ASN A 215 8.50 9.53 -19.62
N ASP A 216 8.18 10.76 -19.28
CA ASP A 216 8.75 11.47 -18.11
C ASP A 216 8.16 10.94 -16.79
N ARG A 217 6.91 10.48 -16.84
CA ARG A 217 6.20 9.82 -15.75
C ARG A 217 5.58 8.54 -16.28
N LEU A 218 5.91 7.41 -15.64
CA LEU A 218 5.46 6.09 -16.09
C LEU A 218 3.95 5.93 -15.98
N PRO A 219 3.29 5.32 -16.99
CA PRO A 219 1.88 4.99 -16.92
C PRO A 219 1.63 3.91 -15.84
N VAL A 220 0.37 3.79 -15.42
CA VAL A 220 -0.05 2.79 -14.44
C VAL A 220 -0.87 1.66 -15.05
N GLY A 221 -0.97 1.66 -16.38
CA GLY A 221 -1.38 0.51 -17.15
C GLY A 221 -2.83 0.46 -17.59
N TYR A 222 -3.22 -0.74 -17.98
CA TYR A 222 -4.55 -1.07 -18.48
C TYR A 222 -5.40 -1.73 -17.41
N ALA A 223 -6.72 -1.59 -17.52
CA ALA A 223 -7.65 -2.20 -16.57
C ALA A 223 -7.57 -3.73 -16.61
N LYS A 224 -7.57 -4.36 -15.43
CA LYS A 224 -7.71 -5.80 -15.32
C LYS A 224 -9.10 -6.28 -15.79
N PRO A 225 -9.27 -7.56 -16.15
CA PRO A 225 -10.56 -8.12 -16.52
C PRO A 225 -11.67 -7.85 -15.49
N GLY A 226 -12.85 -7.44 -15.96
CA GLY A 226 -14.02 -7.15 -15.11
C GLY A 226 -13.99 -5.77 -14.43
N VAL A 227 -13.02 -4.92 -14.78
CA VAL A 227 -12.91 -3.54 -14.31
C VAL A 227 -12.96 -2.57 -15.48
N LYS A 228 -13.68 -1.46 -15.32
CA LYS A 228 -13.65 -0.29 -16.21
C LYS A 228 -12.98 0.86 -15.46
N LEU A 229 -11.95 1.45 -16.09
CA LEU A 229 -11.37 2.73 -15.71
C LEU A 229 -12.05 3.84 -16.52
N SER A 230 -12.41 4.94 -15.87
CA SER A 230 -13.01 6.11 -16.52
C SER A 230 -12.50 7.40 -15.86
N ILE A 231 -12.56 8.50 -16.61
CA ILE A 231 -12.14 9.82 -16.14
C ILE A 231 -13.39 10.69 -16.02
N TRP A 232 -13.54 11.38 -14.88
CA TRP A 232 -14.73 12.15 -14.57
C TRP A 232 -14.41 13.59 -14.19
N ASN A 233 -15.31 14.49 -14.57
CA ASN A 233 -15.35 15.87 -14.06
C ASN A 233 -16.68 16.06 -13.31
N GLY A 234 -16.62 16.09 -11.99
CA GLY A 234 -17.82 16.03 -11.16
C GLY A 234 -18.62 14.75 -11.45
N ASP A 235 -19.87 14.89 -11.90
CA ASP A 235 -20.76 13.75 -12.18
C ASP A 235 -20.82 13.36 -13.66
N GLN A 236 -19.91 13.86 -14.50
CA GLN A 236 -19.86 13.58 -15.92
C GLN A 236 -18.61 12.82 -16.31
N GLU A 237 -18.77 11.72 -17.03
CA GLU A 237 -17.64 10.97 -17.63
C GLU A 237 -17.03 11.77 -18.78
N ILE A 238 -15.71 11.96 -18.73
CA ILE A 238 -14.91 12.55 -19.82
C ILE A 238 -14.59 11.44 -20.82
N THR A 239 -14.99 11.61 -22.06
CA THR A 239 -14.76 10.64 -23.14
C THR A 239 -13.65 11.06 -24.09
N THR A 240 -13.11 12.28 -23.94
CA THR A 240 -12.01 12.80 -24.78
C THR A 240 -10.69 12.18 -24.30
N PRO A 241 -9.96 11.42 -25.15
CA PRO A 241 -8.67 10.87 -24.78
C PRO A 241 -7.67 11.96 -24.39
N GLY A 242 -6.91 11.70 -23.31
CA GLY A 242 -5.89 12.61 -22.79
C GLY A 242 -6.42 13.78 -21.95
N GLU A 243 -7.74 14.00 -21.89
CA GLU A 243 -8.32 15.01 -21.01
C GLU A 243 -8.23 14.54 -19.54
N GLN A 244 -7.86 15.47 -18.63
CA GLN A 244 -7.63 15.16 -17.22
C GLN A 244 -8.91 15.33 -16.39
N GLY A 245 -9.13 14.39 -15.47
CA GLY A 245 -10.17 14.45 -14.45
C GLY A 245 -9.90 13.47 -13.32
N GLU A 246 -10.94 13.18 -12.52
CA GLU A 246 -10.89 12.18 -11.47
C GLU A 246 -10.93 10.77 -12.06
N ILE A 247 -10.04 9.89 -11.59
CA ILE A 247 -10.11 8.46 -11.92
C ILE A 247 -11.28 7.84 -11.16
N VAL A 248 -12.20 7.24 -11.89
CA VAL A 248 -13.29 6.43 -11.35
C VAL A 248 -13.12 4.98 -11.78
N ILE A 249 -13.23 4.07 -10.82
CA ILE A 249 -13.06 2.63 -11.02
C ILE A 249 -14.42 1.97 -10.83
N SER A 250 -14.85 1.16 -11.80
CA SER A 250 -16.10 0.39 -11.68
C SER A 250 -15.87 -1.08 -12.04
N GLY A 251 -16.63 -1.96 -11.39
CA GLY A 251 -16.56 -3.40 -11.67
C GLY A 251 -16.47 -4.26 -10.40
N ASN A 252 -16.07 -5.51 -10.63
CA ASN A 252 -16.04 -6.58 -9.63
C ASN A 252 -14.95 -6.45 -8.55
N SER A 253 -14.05 -5.48 -8.67
CA SER A 253 -13.01 -5.17 -7.67
C SER A 253 -13.45 -4.14 -6.63
N VAL A 254 -14.57 -3.44 -6.86
CA VAL A 254 -15.03 -2.38 -5.96
C VAL A 254 -15.53 -3.00 -4.67
N ALA A 255 -14.93 -2.62 -3.54
CA ALA A 255 -15.25 -3.09 -2.20
C ALA A 255 -16.69 -2.74 -1.79
N ARG A 256 -17.19 -3.36 -0.72
CA ARG A 256 -18.56 -3.16 -0.22
C ARG A 256 -18.79 -1.75 0.38
N GLY A 257 -17.71 -1.12 0.84
CA GLY A 257 -17.75 0.20 1.46
C GLY A 257 -16.86 0.29 2.69
N TYR A 258 -17.13 1.27 3.54
CA TYR A 258 -16.44 1.47 4.81
C TYR A 258 -17.26 0.92 5.97
N MET A 259 -16.64 0.03 6.73
CA MET A 259 -17.23 -0.60 7.91
C MET A 259 -17.79 0.43 8.89
N ASN A 260 -19.06 0.26 9.27
CA ASN A 260 -19.79 1.14 10.20
C ASN A 260 -19.74 2.64 9.82
N ASN A 261 -19.56 2.97 8.52
CA ASN A 261 -19.47 4.36 8.07
C ASN A 261 -20.28 4.61 6.78
N PRO A 262 -21.61 4.56 6.86
CA PRO A 262 -22.48 4.71 5.68
C PRO A 262 -22.37 6.08 5.01
N GLU A 263 -22.13 7.16 5.78
CA GLU A 263 -21.97 8.50 5.22
C GLU A 263 -20.75 8.64 4.32
N LYS A 264 -19.58 8.13 4.76
CA LYS A 264 -18.38 8.13 3.92
C LYS A 264 -18.50 7.15 2.75
N THR A 265 -19.15 6.00 2.97
CA THR A 265 -19.45 5.06 1.90
C THR A 265 -20.25 5.74 0.80
N ALA A 266 -21.34 6.42 1.12
CA ALA A 266 -22.19 7.10 0.15
C ALA A 266 -21.50 8.25 -0.62
N LYS A 267 -20.42 8.82 -0.08
CA LYS A 267 -19.65 9.87 -0.75
C LYS A 267 -18.72 9.35 -1.83
N SER A 268 -18.17 8.15 -1.64
CA SER A 268 -17.11 7.62 -2.53
C SER A 268 -17.57 6.41 -3.34
N PHE A 269 -18.52 5.63 -2.81
CA PHE A 269 -19.05 4.45 -3.48
C PHE A 269 -20.43 4.74 -4.07
N PHE A 270 -20.65 4.36 -5.31
CA PHE A 270 -21.89 4.55 -6.04
C PHE A 270 -22.11 3.46 -7.07
N LYS A 271 -23.04 3.60 -7.99
CA LYS A 271 -23.26 2.64 -9.08
C LYS A 271 -23.39 3.37 -10.41
N ILE A 272 -22.78 2.81 -11.44
CA ILE A 272 -22.94 3.22 -12.84
C ILE A 272 -23.68 2.07 -13.54
N ASP A 273 -24.90 2.34 -14.00
CA ASP A 273 -25.78 1.35 -14.65
C ASP A 273 -25.93 0.04 -13.84
N GLY A 274 -25.99 0.17 -12.50
CA GLY A 274 -26.10 -0.95 -11.57
C GLY A 274 -24.77 -1.61 -11.17
N VAL A 275 -23.66 -1.27 -11.82
CA VAL A 275 -22.31 -1.79 -11.51
C VAL A 275 -21.68 -0.96 -10.37
N PRO A 276 -21.09 -1.58 -9.33
CA PRO A 276 -20.39 -0.87 -8.28
C PRO A 276 -19.27 0.01 -8.85
N ALA A 277 -19.12 1.21 -8.33
CA ALA A 277 -18.12 2.19 -8.73
C ALA A 277 -17.54 2.94 -7.53
N TYR A 278 -16.31 3.40 -7.66
CA TYR A 278 -15.58 4.11 -6.60
C TYR A 278 -14.88 5.36 -7.16
N ARG A 279 -15.06 6.49 -6.47
CA ARG A 279 -14.33 7.74 -6.71
C ARG A 279 -13.01 7.71 -5.96
N THR A 280 -11.90 7.75 -6.69
CA THR A 280 -10.58 7.55 -6.08
C THR A 280 -10.01 8.79 -5.41
N GLY A 281 -10.42 9.98 -5.84
CA GLY A 281 -9.77 11.25 -5.51
C GLY A 281 -8.39 11.41 -6.19
N ASP A 282 -8.03 10.51 -7.10
CA ASP A 282 -6.82 10.60 -7.92
C ASP A 282 -7.12 11.29 -9.24
N ALA A 283 -6.25 12.19 -9.68
CA ALA A 283 -6.30 12.75 -11.02
C ALA A 283 -5.61 11.84 -12.03
N GLY A 284 -6.18 11.72 -13.22
CA GLY A 284 -5.59 10.92 -14.30
C GLY A 284 -6.10 11.29 -15.68
N THR A 285 -5.51 10.63 -16.67
CA THR A 285 -5.93 10.69 -18.07
C THR A 285 -5.96 9.28 -18.65
N LEU A 286 -6.86 9.01 -19.59
CA LEU A 286 -6.86 7.79 -20.41
C LEU A 286 -6.49 8.14 -21.84
N ASP A 287 -5.59 7.39 -22.43
CA ASP A 287 -5.28 7.47 -23.85
C ASP A 287 -6.38 6.83 -24.70
N SER A 288 -6.27 6.96 -26.03
CA SER A 288 -7.24 6.41 -26.98
C SER A 288 -7.36 4.87 -26.94
N ASP A 289 -6.33 4.19 -26.47
CA ASP A 289 -6.23 2.73 -26.31
C ASP A 289 -6.53 2.25 -24.88
N GLY A 290 -6.88 3.18 -23.99
CA GLY A 290 -7.26 2.88 -22.60
C GLY A 290 -6.10 2.84 -21.61
N LEU A 291 -4.89 3.28 -21.98
CA LEU A 291 -3.75 3.37 -21.09
C LEU A 291 -3.97 4.48 -20.05
N LEU A 292 -3.89 4.13 -18.78
CA LEU A 292 -4.08 5.06 -17.66
C LEU A 292 -2.76 5.73 -17.26
N HIS A 293 -2.79 7.06 -17.18
CA HIS A 293 -1.74 7.89 -16.62
C HIS A 293 -2.24 8.56 -15.34
N HIS A 294 -1.63 8.23 -14.22
CA HIS A 294 -1.91 8.85 -12.94
C HIS A 294 -1.22 10.23 -12.86
N LYS A 295 -1.95 11.26 -12.47
CA LYS A 295 -1.48 12.67 -12.43
C LYS A 295 -1.34 13.23 -11.00
N GLY A 296 -1.49 12.39 -9.98
CA GLY A 296 -1.41 12.77 -8.57
C GLY A 296 -2.76 12.79 -7.87
N ARG A 297 -2.79 13.32 -6.65
CA ARG A 297 -4.01 13.44 -5.85
C ARG A 297 -4.72 14.76 -6.12
N MET A 298 -6.05 14.72 -6.04
CA MET A 298 -6.90 15.91 -6.06
C MET A 298 -7.09 16.53 -4.67
N ASP A 299 -6.69 15.80 -3.62
CA ASP A 299 -6.77 16.18 -2.20
C ASP A 299 -5.37 16.26 -1.54
N PHE A 300 -5.35 16.42 -0.22
CA PHE A 300 -4.11 16.51 0.58
C PHE A 300 -3.58 15.17 1.08
N GLN A 301 -4.09 14.06 0.55
CA GLN A 301 -3.57 12.74 0.87
C GLN A 301 -2.22 12.51 0.20
N ILE A 302 -1.32 11.84 0.91
CA ILE A 302 0.02 11.50 0.40
C ILE A 302 0.32 10.02 0.57
N LYS A 303 1.34 9.56 -0.14
CA LYS A 303 1.98 8.26 0.08
C LYS A 303 3.41 8.46 0.56
N LEU A 304 3.75 7.87 1.71
CA LEU A 304 5.08 7.97 2.33
C LEU A 304 5.52 6.57 2.75
N HIS A 305 6.58 6.05 2.14
CA HIS A 305 7.10 4.69 2.35
C HIS A 305 6.01 3.59 2.17
N GLY A 306 5.09 3.80 1.23
CA GLY A 306 3.96 2.93 0.96
C GLY A 306 2.72 3.21 1.81
N TYR A 307 2.86 3.91 2.92
CA TYR A 307 1.72 4.26 3.78
C TYR A 307 0.89 5.39 3.16
N ARG A 308 -0.43 5.18 3.14
CA ARG A 308 -1.41 6.20 2.78
C ARG A 308 -1.66 7.09 4.00
N ILE A 309 -1.36 8.37 3.88
CA ILE A 309 -1.42 9.32 4.99
C ILE A 309 -2.32 10.49 4.61
N GLU A 310 -3.34 10.71 5.42
CA GLU A 310 -4.17 11.93 5.39
C GLU A 310 -3.47 13.03 6.20
N LEU A 311 -3.09 14.13 5.59
CA LEU A 311 -2.42 15.22 6.31
C LEU A 311 -3.32 15.84 7.39
N ASP A 312 -4.63 15.84 7.20
CA ASP A 312 -5.60 16.26 8.20
C ASP A 312 -5.64 15.33 9.43
N GLU A 313 -5.41 14.02 9.25
CA GLU A 313 -5.29 13.08 10.37
C GLU A 313 -4.01 13.35 11.19
N VAL A 314 -2.91 13.62 10.50
CA VAL A 314 -1.65 14.03 11.16
C VAL A 314 -1.87 15.31 11.94
N ARG A 315 -2.48 16.33 11.34
CA ARG A 315 -2.84 17.59 12.00
C ARG A 315 -3.68 17.37 13.24
N ALA A 316 -4.80 16.65 13.09
CA ALA A 316 -5.73 16.37 14.19
C ALA A 316 -5.07 15.56 15.32
N SER A 317 -4.12 14.69 14.99
CA SER A 317 -3.35 13.94 15.99
C SER A 317 -2.34 14.82 16.72
N LEU A 318 -1.63 15.71 16.00
CA LEU A 318 -0.71 16.69 16.60
C LEU A 318 -1.45 17.61 17.59
N GLU A 319 -2.64 18.08 17.25
CA GLU A 319 -3.48 18.96 18.06
C GLU A 319 -4.05 18.30 19.33
N LYS A 320 -3.93 16.95 19.48
CA LYS A 320 -4.23 16.26 20.75
C LYS A 320 -3.16 16.51 21.83
N SER A 321 -1.96 16.93 21.44
CA SER A 321 -0.92 17.29 22.40
C SER A 321 -1.33 18.53 23.19
N PRO A 322 -1.27 18.50 24.53
CA PRO A 322 -1.58 19.68 25.35
C PRO A 322 -0.56 20.83 25.16
N LEU A 323 0.54 20.59 24.47
CA LEU A 323 1.58 21.57 24.19
C LEU A 323 1.34 22.35 22.89
N ILE A 324 0.39 21.90 22.06
CA ILE A 324 0.12 22.45 20.73
C ILE A 324 -1.21 23.20 20.74
N LYS A 325 -1.17 24.45 20.32
CA LYS A 325 -2.39 25.26 20.10
C LYS A 325 -2.97 25.03 18.71
N GLN A 326 -2.09 24.93 17.72
CA GLN A 326 -2.45 24.70 16.32
C GLN A 326 -1.29 24.06 15.60
N ALA A 327 -1.60 23.16 14.65
CA ALA A 327 -0.60 22.53 13.81
C ALA A 327 -1.04 22.45 12.35
N VAL A 328 -0.05 22.39 11.44
CA VAL A 328 -0.25 22.03 10.04
C VAL A 328 0.87 21.06 9.66
N ALA A 329 0.49 19.92 9.10
CA ALA A 329 1.44 18.95 8.53
C ALA A 329 1.57 19.18 7.02
N VAL A 330 2.82 19.23 6.52
CA VAL A 330 3.10 19.38 5.09
C VAL A 330 4.12 18.33 4.65
N PRO A 331 3.98 17.78 3.44
CA PRO A 331 4.95 16.85 2.90
C PRO A 331 6.17 17.58 2.35
N LYS A 332 7.35 17.02 2.54
CA LYS A 332 8.58 17.45 1.87
C LYS A 332 8.83 16.56 0.66
N TYR A 333 8.92 17.18 -0.50
CA TYR A 333 9.24 16.51 -1.76
C TYR A 333 10.73 16.58 -2.07
N ASN A 334 11.27 15.52 -2.65
CA ASN A 334 12.59 15.54 -3.28
C ASN A 334 12.52 16.11 -4.70
N LYS A 335 13.66 16.13 -5.41
CA LYS A 335 13.74 16.65 -6.80
C LYS A 335 12.94 15.79 -7.79
N ASP A 336 12.67 14.53 -7.48
CA ASP A 336 11.94 13.58 -8.30
C ASP A 336 10.43 13.60 -8.00
N GLY A 337 9.95 14.53 -7.14
CA GLY A 337 8.53 14.67 -6.77
C GLY A 337 8.03 13.66 -5.72
N LYS A 338 8.91 12.81 -5.14
CA LYS A 338 8.54 11.86 -4.08
C LYS A 338 8.51 12.56 -2.72
N VAL A 339 7.52 12.21 -1.90
CA VAL A 339 7.48 12.61 -0.48
C VAL A 339 8.59 11.87 0.27
N THR A 340 9.41 12.61 1.00
CA THR A 340 10.53 12.06 1.78
C THR A 340 10.24 12.01 3.27
N HIS A 341 9.51 12.99 3.78
CA HIS A 341 9.12 13.10 5.18
C HIS A 341 8.05 14.17 5.37
N LEU A 342 7.49 14.21 6.58
CA LEU A 342 6.55 15.23 7.02
C LEU A 342 7.25 16.30 7.84
N ILE A 343 6.81 17.56 7.65
CA ILE A 343 7.18 18.72 8.44
C ILE A 343 5.91 19.19 9.16
N ALA A 344 5.98 19.37 10.49
CA ALA A 344 4.93 20.01 11.27
C ALA A 344 5.27 21.50 11.49
N TYR A 345 4.39 22.38 11.07
CA TYR A 345 4.39 23.77 11.52
C TYR A 345 3.48 23.87 12.73
N VAL A 346 4.00 24.37 13.85
CA VAL A 346 3.34 24.32 15.15
C VAL A 346 3.31 25.71 15.78
N ILE A 347 2.15 26.10 16.27
CA ILE A 347 1.97 27.18 17.22
C ILE A 347 1.83 26.54 18.59
N PRO A 348 2.80 26.69 19.51
CA PRO A 348 2.70 26.11 20.84
C PRO A 348 1.73 26.89 21.74
N ASN A 349 1.22 26.24 22.79
CA ASN A 349 0.39 26.91 23.80
C ASN A 349 1.17 27.94 24.61
N GLU A 350 2.46 27.65 24.85
CA GLU A 350 3.35 28.54 25.58
C GLU A 350 4.61 28.80 24.74
N SER A 351 5.04 30.05 24.69
CA SER A 351 6.27 30.43 23.97
C SER A 351 7.49 29.94 24.73
N THR A 352 8.48 29.39 24.04
CA THR A 352 9.75 28.93 24.60
C THR A 352 10.90 29.16 23.63
N GLU A 353 12.08 29.50 24.17
CA GLU A 353 13.32 29.53 23.40
C GLU A 353 13.94 28.15 23.21
N ASP A 354 13.62 27.17 24.10
CA ASP A 354 14.06 25.79 23.99
C ASP A 354 13.13 24.96 23.06
N THR A 355 13.27 25.20 21.78
CA THR A 355 12.50 24.47 20.76
C THR A 355 12.87 22.97 20.67
N ALA A 356 14.09 22.61 21.06
CA ALA A 356 14.53 21.21 21.06
C ALA A 356 13.87 20.42 22.21
N GLY A 357 13.86 21.00 23.41
CA GLY A 357 13.15 20.44 24.55
C GLY A 357 11.65 20.32 24.31
N LEU A 358 11.03 21.35 23.74
CA LEU A 358 9.62 21.34 23.37
C LEU A 358 9.30 20.22 22.35
N THR A 359 10.16 20.07 21.32
CA THR A 359 9.98 18.99 20.31
C THR A 359 10.00 17.61 20.97
N LYS A 360 10.91 17.38 21.92
CA LYS A 360 10.98 16.12 22.66
C LYS A 360 9.69 15.87 23.45
N GLN A 361 9.24 16.86 24.20
CA GLN A 361 8.00 16.75 24.99
C GLN A 361 6.76 16.53 24.12
N ILE A 362 6.67 17.21 22.97
CA ILE A 362 5.58 16.98 21.99
C ILE A 362 5.60 15.54 21.51
N ARG A 363 6.76 15.00 21.11
CA ARG A 363 6.87 13.60 20.67
C ARG A 363 6.45 12.61 21.76
N GLU A 364 6.88 12.84 23.00
CA GLU A 364 6.49 12.03 24.16
C GLU A 364 4.99 12.11 24.43
N SER A 365 4.36 13.28 24.29
CA SER A 365 2.92 13.47 24.49
C SER A 365 2.06 12.83 23.39
N LEU A 366 2.65 12.56 22.23
CA LEU A 366 1.99 11.95 21.07
C LEU A 366 2.22 10.44 20.97
N ASP A 367 2.99 9.87 21.88
CA ASP A 367 3.23 8.42 21.91
C ASP A 367 1.92 7.66 22.09
N GLY A 368 1.68 6.67 21.22
CA GLY A 368 0.42 5.93 21.17
C GLY A 368 -0.78 6.71 20.59
N LEU A 369 -0.66 8.01 20.31
CA LEU A 369 -1.73 8.82 19.70
C LEU A 369 -1.58 9.01 18.20
N ILE A 370 -0.39 8.83 17.67
CA ILE A 370 -0.07 8.92 16.25
C ILE A 370 0.79 7.73 15.84
N MET A 371 0.52 7.18 14.67
CA MET A 371 1.32 6.06 14.17
C MET A 371 2.77 6.51 13.89
N PRO A 372 3.79 5.68 14.17
CA PRO A 372 5.20 6.06 14.00
C PRO A 372 5.54 6.61 12.60
N TYR A 373 4.96 6.02 11.54
CA TYR A 373 5.18 6.45 10.16
C TYR A 373 4.50 7.80 9.80
N MET A 374 3.54 8.27 10.62
CA MET A 374 2.88 9.57 10.47
C MET A 374 3.57 10.67 11.27
N MET A 375 4.50 10.33 12.16
CA MET A 375 5.18 11.30 13.03
C MET A 375 6.07 12.22 12.17
N PRO A 376 5.86 13.57 12.20
CA PRO A 376 6.72 14.48 11.49
C PRO A 376 8.18 14.37 11.94
N THR A 377 9.11 14.35 11.00
CA THR A 377 10.54 14.31 11.31
C THR A 377 11.09 15.67 11.72
N GLN A 378 10.45 16.75 11.25
CA GLN A 378 10.83 18.13 11.53
C GLN A 378 9.65 18.90 12.12
N PHE A 379 9.93 19.69 13.15
CA PHE A 379 9.00 20.65 13.75
C PHE A 379 9.52 22.08 13.52
N VAL A 380 8.65 22.95 13.07
CA VAL A 380 8.92 24.37 12.80
C VAL A 380 7.93 25.20 13.61
N TYR A 381 8.45 25.96 14.57
CA TYR A 381 7.60 26.75 15.46
C TYR A 381 7.28 28.11 14.86
N ARG A 382 6.07 28.59 15.12
CA ARG A 382 5.55 29.89 14.68
C ARG A 382 4.82 30.56 15.85
N GLU A 383 4.76 31.87 15.82
CA GLU A 383 4.03 32.65 16.83
C GLU A 383 2.57 32.87 16.47
N SER A 384 2.22 32.82 15.18
CA SER A 384 0.87 32.97 14.63
C SER A 384 0.76 32.30 13.24
#